data_32ae7e1ce3310e4285a9d7dedb673413
#
_entry.id   32ae7e1ce3310e4285a9d7dedb673413
#
_cell.length_a   1.000
_cell.length_b   1.000
_cell.length_c   1.000
_cell.angle_alpha   90.00
_cell.angle_beta   90.00
_cell.angle_gamma   90.00
#
_symmetry.space_group_name_H-M   'P 1'
#
loop_
_entity.id
_entity.type
_entity.pdbx_description
1 polymer ?
#
loop_
_entity_poly.entity_id
_entity_poly.type
_entity_poly.pdbx_seq_one_letter_code
_entity_poly.pdbx_strand_id
1 'polypeptide(L)'
;DSVLRTYTHGLAIIAISCFLLWRLRTQLAQQPVRHSWLGFAALAVLAVCWLVGYRSGVEILHQALVPLLVGAAIWTAFGAVFTRCALLPVAYLYWAIPVWDTINPLLQWISAGAVRVLLRTVGIPAYFDGLQFQIPAGSFEIAGGCSGLHFLIVALAIAVLYGEINRDTAWTRARLVMLAAALAMLTN
;
A
#
# COMPACT_ATOMS: atom_id res chain seq x y z
N ASP A 1 -3.95 9.19 18.01
CA ASP A 1 -4.73 7.92 18.10
C ASP A 1 -5.46 7.53 16.82
N SER A 2 -5.71 8.43 15.85
CA SER A 2 -6.36 8.12 14.57
C SER A 2 -5.49 7.26 13.65
N VAL A 3 -4.18 7.50 13.61
CA VAL A 3 -3.23 6.75 12.76
C VAL A 3 -3.15 5.29 13.18
N LEU A 4 -3.15 4.99 14.49
CA LEU A 4 -3.15 3.62 15.01
C LEU A 4 -4.41 2.84 14.61
N ARG A 5 -5.57 3.51 14.50
CA ARG A 5 -6.81 2.85 14.05
C ARG A 5 -6.82 2.56 12.56
N THR A 6 -6.15 3.38 11.74
CA THR A 6 -6.10 3.22 10.30
C THR A 6 -5.31 1.98 9.88
N TYR A 7 -4.24 1.65 10.60
CA TYR A 7 -3.31 0.56 10.27
C TYR A 7 -3.36 -0.62 11.23
N THR A 8 -4.52 -0.88 11.86
CA THR A 8 -4.74 -2.08 12.71
C THR A 8 -4.49 -3.39 11.96
N HIS A 9 -4.61 -3.38 10.62
CA HIS A 9 -4.30 -4.53 9.78
C HIS A 9 -2.79 -4.76 9.58
N GLY A 10 -1.92 -3.88 10.08
CA GLY A 10 -0.47 -3.99 9.90
C GLY A 10 0.11 -5.32 10.41
N LEU A 11 -0.37 -5.82 11.56
CA LEU A 11 0.03 -7.14 12.07
C LEU A 11 -0.38 -8.28 11.12
N ALA A 12 -1.57 -8.19 10.52
CA ALA A 12 -2.02 -9.18 9.54
C ALA A 12 -1.14 -9.15 8.29
N ILE A 13 -0.72 -7.97 7.81
CA ILE A 13 0.19 -7.83 6.67
C ILE A 13 1.54 -8.47 6.98
N ILE A 14 2.10 -8.26 8.17
CA ILE A 14 3.36 -8.90 8.59
C ILE A 14 3.18 -10.43 8.61
N ALA A 15 2.10 -10.93 9.19
CA ALA A 15 1.81 -12.36 9.22
C ALA A 15 1.67 -12.96 7.81
N ILE A 16 1.01 -12.25 6.88
CA ILE A 16 0.89 -12.65 5.48
C ILE A 16 2.26 -12.64 4.79
N SER A 17 3.08 -11.61 5.01
CA SER A 17 4.46 -11.56 4.48
C SER A 17 5.30 -12.75 4.96
N CYS A 18 5.24 -13.06 6.25
CA CYS A 18 5.91 -14.24 6.82
C CYS A 18 5.36 -15.54 6.22
N PHE A 19 4.04 -15.66 6.05
CA PHE A 19 3.42 -16.82 5.40
C PHE A 19 3.88 -16.99 3.96
N LEU A 20 3.97 -15.91 3.19
CA LEU A 20 4.48 -15.93 1.82
C LEU A 20 5.94 -16.38 1.77
N LEU A 21 6.79 -15.89 2.67
CA LEU A 21 8.18 -16.35 2.80
C LEU A 21 8.25 -17.83 3.17
N TRP A 22 7.43 -18.27 4.11
CA TRP A 22 7.35 -19.68 4.49
C TRP A 22 6.89 -20.57 3.33
N ARG A 23 5.93 -20.14 2.54
CA ARG A 23 5.47 -20.85 1.34
C ARG A 23 6.57 -20.98 0.29
N LEU A 24 7.42 -19.97 0.17
CA LEU A 24 8.56 -19.96 -0.76
C LEU A 24 9.80 -20.71 -0.22
N ARG A 25 9.78 -21.23 1.02
CA ARG A 25 10.97 -21.80 1.69
C ARG A 25 11.70 -22.86 0.87
N THR A 26 10.99 -23.74 0.16
CA THR A 26 11.60 -24.77 -0.67
C THR A 26 12.31 -24.19 -1.90
N GLN A 27 11.74 -23.17 -2.53
CA GLN A 27 12.36 -22.45 -3.64
C GLN A 27 13.56 -21.64 -3.15
N LEU A 28 13.44 -20.97 -2.02
CA LEU A 28 14.50 -20.18 -1.40
C LEU A 28 15.69 -21.06 -0.96
N ALA A 29 15.42 -22.26 -0.41
CA ALA A 29 16.45 -23.20 -0.01
C ALA A 29 17.30 -23.76 -1.18
N GLN A 30 16.76 -23.72 -2.39
CA GLN A 30 17.47 -24.15 -3.60
C GLN A 30 18.34 -23.05 -4.22
N GLN A 31 18.20 -21.80 -3.75
CA GLN A 31 18.97 -20.70 -4.30
C GLN A 31 20.40 -20.68 -3.73
N PRO A 32 21.41 -20.38 -4.58
CA PRO A 32 22.78 -20.26 -4.10
C PRO A 32 22.89 -19.04 -3.16
N VAL A 33 23.35 -19.27 -1.95
CA VAL A 33 23.64 -18.20 -0.99
C VAL A 33 24.98 -17.58 -1.36
N ARG A 34 24.95 -16.29 -1.71
CA ARG A 34 26.16 -15.52 -2.04
C ARG A 34 26.08 -14.15 -1.37
N HIS A 35 26.98 -13.87 -0.47
CA HIS A 35 27.09 -12.53 0.11
C HIS A 35 27.36 -11.49 -0.98
N SER A 36 26.73 -10.32 -0.85
CA SER A 36 26.84 -9.26 -1.84
C SER A 36 27.34 -7.96 -1.23
N TRP A 37 28.54 -7.52 -1.66
CA TRP A 37 29.05 -6.20 -1.31
C TRP A 37 28.17 -5.05 -1.82
N LEU A 38 27.55 -5.22 -2.98
CA LEU A 38 26.57 -4.26 -3.49
C LEU A 38 25.32 -4.19 -2.59
N GLY A 39 24.89 -5.35 -2.07
CA GLY A 39 23.82 -5.40 -1.07
C GLY A 39 24.19 -4.64 0.21
N PHE A 40 25.41 -4.82 0.69
CA PHE A 40 25.93 -4.10 1.85
C PHE A 40 26.01 -2.59 1.61
N ALA A 41 26.52 -2.16 0.46
CA ALA A 41 26.56 -0.74 0.10
C ALA A 41 25.13 -0.15 0.02
N ALA A 42 24.18 -0.86 -0.61
CA ALA A 42 22.78 -0.46 -0.66
C ALA A 42 22.16 -0.35 0.74
N LEU A 43 22.42 -1.33 1.61
CA LEU A 43 21.96 -1.32 3.00
C LEU A 43 22.51 -0.12 3.76
N ALA A 44 23.82 0.18 3.61
CA ALA A 44 24.45 1.32 4.27
C ALA A 44 23.85 2.65 3.81
N VAL A 45 23.65 2.83 2.50
CA VAL A 45 23.03 4.04 1.94
C VAL A 45 21.59 4.18 2.45
N LEU A 46 20.80 3.12 2.39
CA LEU A 46 19.41 3.14 2.87
C LEU A 46 19.34 3.42 4.39
N ALA A 47 20.28 2.89 5.18
CA ALA A 47 20.34 3.16 6.61
C ALA A 47 20.64 4.63 6.90
N VAL A 48 21.56 5.24 6.14
CA VAL A 48 21.85 6.69 6.25
C VAL A 48 20.62 7.51 5.85
N CYS A 49 19.97 7.17 4.73
CA CYS A 49 18.74 7.85 4.31
C CYS A 49 17.63 7.71 5.36
N TRP A 50 17.49 6.52 5.95
CA TRP A 50 16.53 6.26 7.03
C TRP A 50 16.82 7.14 8.25
N LEU A 51 18.09 7.20 8.67
CA LEU A 51 18.52 8.03 9.81
C LEU A 51 18.25 9.52 9.55
N VAL A 52 18.57 10.00 8.35
CA VAL A 52 18.29 11.39 7.95
C VAL A 52 16.78 11.64 7.97
N GLY A 53 15.96 10.77 7.38
CA GLY A 53 14.51 10.88 7.39
C GLY A 53 13.93 10.90 8.82
N TYR A 54 14.45 10.03 9.69
CA TYR A 54 14.06 9.98 11.10
C TYR A 54 14.43 11.27 11.84
N ARG A 55 15.66 11.77 11.66
CA ARG A 55 16.14 13.02 12.29
C ARG A 55 15.43 14.27 11.79
N SER A 56 15.02 14.27 10.52
CA SER A 56 14.28 15.38 9.91
C SER A 56 12.79 15.38 10.25
N GLY A 57 12.28 14.39 10.99
CA GLY A 57 10.86 14.28 11.33
C GLY A 57 9.95 13.94 10.14
N VAL A 58 10.51 13.49 9.02
CA VAL A 58 9.73 13.10 7.83
C VAL A 58 9.26 11.65 7.99
N GLU A 59 8.11 11.48 8.65
CA GLU A 59 7.58 10.16 9.02
C GLU A 59 7.40 9.21 7.83
N ILE A 60 6.84 9.69 6.73
CA ILE A 60 6.60 8.89 5.53
C ILE A 60 7.91 8.34 4.96
N LEU A 61 8.98 9.16 4.95
CA LEU A 61 10.26 8.77 4.36
C LEU A 61 10.90 7.61 5.13
N HIS A 62 11.08 7.76 6.45
CA HIS A 62 11.75 6.71 7.23
C HIS A 62 10.92 5.44 7.32
N GLN A 63 9.58 5.53 7.33
CA GLN A 63 8.71 4.36 7.29
C GLN A 63 8.75 3.65 5.93
N ALA A 64 8.72 4.38 4.82
CA ALA A 64 8.80 3.82 3.47
C ALA A 64 10.14 3.10 3.21
N LEU A 65 11.22 3.51 3.89
CA LEU A 65 12.52 2.86 3.76
C LEU A 65 12.62 1.51 4.48
N VAL A 66 11.72 1.18 5.43
CA VAL A 66 11.80 -0.06 6.22
C VAL A 66 11.74 -1.33 5.33
N PRO A 67 10.79 -1.51 4.40
CA PRO A 67 10.80 -2.67 3.51
C PRO A 67 12.05 -2.73 2.63
N LEU A 68 12.56 -1.59 2.18
CA LEU A 68 13.79 -1.53 1.40
C LEU A 68 15.02 -1.96 2.22
N LEU A 69 15.09 -1.56 3.48
CA LEU A 69 16.15 -2.01 4.42
C LEU A 69 16.07 -3.53 4.63
N VAL A 70 14.88 -4.09 4.80
CA VAL A 70 14.68 -5.54 4.89
C VAL A 70 15.16 -6.23 3.61
N GLY A 71 14.78 -5.71 2.45
CA GLY A 71 15.22 -6.23 1.15
C GLY A 71 16.73 -6.15 0.95
N ALA A 72 17.36 -5.02 1.32
CA ALA A 72 18.80 -4.83 1.24
C ALA A 72 19.56 -5.73 2.22
N ALA A 73 19.04 -5.96 3.43
CA ALA A 73 19.61 -6.90 4.39
C ALA A 73 19.58 -8.36 3.84
N ILE A 74 18.46 -8.76 3.25
CA ILE A 74 18.33 -10.07 2.57
C ILE A 74 19.33 -10.14 1.41
N TRP A 75 19.46 -9.08 0.62
CA TRP A 75 20.41 -9.03 -0.49
C TRP A 75 21.86 -9.16 -0.04
N THR A 76 22.21 -8.49 1.04
CA THR A 76 23.55 -8.57 1.64
C THR A 76 23.86 -10.01 2.08
N ALA A 77 22.92 -10.64 2.78
CA ALA A 77 23.12 -11.96 3.40
C ALA A 77 23.04 -13.12 2.40
N PHE A 78 22.08 -13.07 1.47
CA PHE A 78 21.71 -14.22 0.62
C PHE A 78 21.95 -13.97 -0.88
N GLY A 79 22.20 -12.72 -1.29
CA GLY A 79 22.48 -12.35 -2.67
C GLY A 79 21.24 -12.05 -3.51
N ALA A 80 21.50 -11.53 -4.72
CA ALA A 80 20.45 -10.94 -5.58
C ALA A 80 19.39 -11.95 -6.04
N VAL A 81 19.77 -13.21 -6.30
CA VAL A 81 18.82 -14.22 -6.77
C VAL A 81 17.82 -14.58 -5.70
N PHE A 82 18.29 -14.79 -4.47
CA PHE A 82 17.44 -15.04 -3.30
C PHE A 82 16.50 -13.86 -3.05
N THR A 83 17.03 -12.63 -3.10
CA THR A 83 16.24 -11.41 -2.89
C THR A 83 15.14 -11.23 -3.92
N ARG A 84 15.40 -11.56 -5.19
CA ARG A 84 14.36 -11.52 -6.24
C ARG A 84 13.22 -12.49 -5.95
N CYS A 85 13.51 -13.68 -5.43
CA CYS A 85 12.46 -14.62 -5.02
C CYS A 85 11.67 -14.11 -3.81
N ALA A 86 12.32 -13.40 -2.89
CA ALA A 86 11.69 -12.82 -1.71
C ALA A 86 11.07 -11.42 -1.96
N LEU A 87 11.18 -10.88 -3.18
CA LEU A 87 10.78 -9.51 -3.49
C LEU A 87 9.30 -9.24 -3.16
N LEU A 88 8.41 -10.14 -3.57
CA LEU A 88 6.97 -9.95 -3.36
C LEU A 88 6.59 -9.98 -1.87
N PRO A 89 7.02 -10.96 -1.05
CA PRO A 89 6.80 -10.92 0.39
C PRO A 89 7.31 -9.65 1.06
N VAL A 90 8.50 -9.16 0.66
CA VAL A 90 9.07 -7.93 1.22
C VAL A 90 8.29 -6.70 0.76
N ALA A 91 7.94 -6.62 -0.54
CA ALA A 91 7.13 -5.54 -1.07
C ALA A 91 5.72 -5.52 -0.45
N TYR A 92 5.21 -6.68 -0.04
CA TYR A 92 3.90 -6.79 0.62
C TYR A 92 3.83 -5.97 1.92
N LEU A 93 4.97 -5.73 2.60
CA LEU A 93 5.03 -4.90 3.80
C LEU A 93 4.60 -3.45 3.56
N TYR A 94 4.64 -2.95 2.30
CA TYR A 94 4.15 -1.61 1.99
C TYR A 94 2.65 -1.42 2.27
N TRP A 95 1.86 -2.49 2.31
CA TRP A 95 0.45 -2.42 2.69
C TRP A 95 0.24 -2.09 4.17
N ALA A 96 1.28 -2.27 5.02
CA ALA A 96 1.23 -1.94 6.44
C ALA A 96 1.70 -0.50 6.75
N ILE A 97 2.24 0.22 5.76
CA ILE A 97 2.88 1.52 5.96
C ILE A 97 1.96 2.64 5.45
N PRO A 98 1.87 3.80 6.14
CA PRO A 98 0.97 4.90 5.78
C PRO A 98 1.43 5.72 4.56
N VAL A 99 2.27 5.15 3.68
CA VAL A 99 2.65 5.82 2.41
C VAL A 99 1.45 6.10 1.51
N TRP A 100 0.38 5.33 1.67
CA TRP A 100 -0.86 5.45 0.92
C TRP A 100 -1.68 6.69 1.28
N ASP A 101 -1.42 7.30 2.44
CA ASP A 101 -2.10 8.54 2.86
C ASP A 101 -1.77 9.70 1.91
N THR A 102 -0.67 9.63 1.18
CA THR A 102 -0.31 10.63 0.16
C THR A 102 -1.31 10.70 -1.00
N ILE A 103 -2.01 9.61 -1.29
CA ILE A 103 -3.06 9.58 -2.34
C ILE A 103 -4.44 9.95 -1.81
N ASN A 104 -4.59 10.12 -0.49
CA ASN A 104 -5.87 10.43 0.15
C ASN A 104 -6.55 11.68 -0.44
N PRO A 105 -5.86 12.82 -0.67
CA PRO A 105 -6.48 13.99 -1.28
C PRO A 105 -7.04 13.71 -2.68
N LEU A 106 -6.33 12.92 -3.49
CA LEU A 106 -6.81 12.53 -4.82
C LEU A 106 -8.09 11.71 -4.73
N LEU A 107 -8.14 10.74 -3.80
CA LEU A 107 -9.32 9.90 -3.58
C LEU A 107 -10.52 10.72 -3.08
N GLN A 108 -10.28 11.71 -2.20
CA GLN A 108 -11.34 12.65 -1.77
C GLN A 108 -11.91 13.42 -2.96
N TRP A 109 -11.09 13.91 -3.89
CA TRP A 109 -11.56 14.59 -5.10
C TRP A 109 -12.38 13.68 -6.02
N ILE A 110 -11.99 12.41 -6.15
CA ILE A 110 -12.76 11.41 -6.91
C ILE A 110 -14.12 11.19 -6.25
N SER A 111 -14.15 11.01 -4.92
CA SER A 111 -15.39 10.86 -4.15
C SER A 111 -16.29 12.09 -4.28
N ALA A 112 -15.71 13.30 -4.20
CA ALA A 112 -16.46 14.55 -4.42
C ALA A 112 -17.08 14.62 -5.82
N GLY A 113 -16.33 14.19 -6.84
CA GLY A 113 -16.82 14.09 -8.21
C GLY A 113 -17.99 13.12 -8.34
N ALA A 114 -17.90 11.94 -7.73
CA ALA A 114 -18.96 10.94 -7.72
C ALA A 114 -20.22 11.45 -7.03
N VAL A 115 -20.10 12.07 -5.85
CA VAL A 115 -21.22 12.70 -5.12
C VAL A 115 -21.86 13.79 -5.97
N ARG A 116 -21.07 14.63 -6.63
CA ARG A 116 -21.58 15.69 -7.52
C ARG A 116 -22.40 15.12 -8.67
N VAL A 117 -21.94 14.07 -9.31
CA VAL A 117 -22.67 13.39 -10.38
C VAL A 117 -23.97 12.79 -9.84
N LEU A 118 -23.90 12.10 -8.71
CA LEU A 118 -25.06 11.47 -8.08
C LEU A 118 -26.15 12.50 -7.72
N LEU A 119 -25.79 13.59 -7.06
CA LEU A 119 -26.74 14.65 -6.68
C LEU A 119 -27.40 15.29 -7.91
N ARG A 120 -26.63 15.49 -9.00
CA ARG A 120 -27.18 15.98 -10.26
C ARG A 120 -28.17 14.99 -10.90
N THR A 121 -27.87 13.70 -10.90
CA THR A 121 -28.75 12.68 -11.50
C THR A 121 -30.06 12.52 -10.72
N VAL A 122 -30.01 12.70 -9.40
CA VAL A 122 -31.20 12.67 -8.52
C VAL A 122 -31.96 14.02 -8.54
N GLY A 123 -31.39 15.07 -9.14
CA GLY A 123 -32.05 16.40 -9.22
C GLY A 123 -31.96 17.22 -7.93
N ILE A 124 -31.04 16.88 -7.01
CA ILE A 124 -30.85 17.64 -5.77
C ILE A 124 -29.91 18.82 -6.06
N PRO A 125 -30.34 20.08 -5.85
CA PRO A 125 -29.52 21.25 -6.02
C PRO A 125 -28.40 21.23 -4.97
N ALA A 126 -27.15 21.33 -5.39
CA ALA A 126 -25.99 21.31 -4.51
C ALA A 126 -24.95 22.36 -4.97
N TYR A 127 -24.46 23.12 -4.01
CA TYR A 127 -23.34 24.03 -4.20
C TYR A 127 -22.08 23.39 -3.64
N PHE A 128 -21.01 23.32 -4.46
CA PHE A 128 -19.74 22.72 -4.09
C PHE A 128 -18.65 23.78 -3.99
N ASP A 129 -17.94 23.78 -2.85
CA ASP A 129 -16.73 24.55 -2.63
C ASP A 129 -15.61 23.58 -2.21
N GLY A 130 -14.79 23.16 -3.18
CA GLY A 130 -13.78 22.13 -2.97
C GLY A 130 -14.38 20.79 -2.53
N LEU A 131 -14.06 20.37 -1.30
CA LEU A 131 -14.55 19.14 -0.67
C LEU A 131 -15.81 19.38 0.20
N GLN A 132 -16.19 20.63 0.38
CA GLN A 132 -17.43 20.98 1.07
C GLN A 132 -18.57 21.13 0.08
N PHE A 133 -19.77 20.74 0.47
CA PHE A 133 -20.96 20.95 -0.33
C PHE A 133 -22.18 21.25 0.52
N GLN A 134 -23.08 22.06 -0.02
CA GLN A 134 -24.32 22.45 0.59
C GLN A 134 -25.47 21.93 -0.25
N ILE A 135 -26.43 21.30 0.41
CA ILE A 135 -27.72 20.88 -0.14
C ILE A 135 -28.83 21.44 0.73
N PRO A 136 -30.11 21.43 0.30
CA PRO A 136 -31.20 21.92 1.13
C PRO A 136 -31.31 21.30 2.52
N ALA A 137 -30.76 20.10 2.70
CA ALA A 137 -30.74 19.40 4.00
C ALA A 137 -29.60 19.84 4.94
N GLY A 138 -28.60 20.62 4.45
CA GLY A 138 -27.48 21.10 5.25
C GLY A 138 -26.15 21.18 4.52
N SER A 139 -25.11 21.50 5.28
CA SER A 139 -23.73 21.56 4.79
C SER A 139 -22.98 20.30 5.18
N PHE A 140 -22.21 19.77 4.24
CA PHE A 140 -21.46 18.52 4.38
C PHE A 140 -20.02 18.71 3.90
N GLU A 141 -19.12 17.86 4.43
CA GLU A 141 -17.73 17.83 4.04
C GLU A 141 -17.31 16.39 3.73
N ILE A 142 -16.55 16.21 2.64
CA ILE A 142 -15.91 14.93 2.31
C ILE A 142 -14.63 14.85 3.11
N ALA A 143 -14.74 14.36 4.35
CA ALA A 143 -13.62 14.17 5.26
C ALA A 143 -12.63 13.10 4.76
N GLY A 144 -11.41 13.08 5.35
CA GLY A 144 -10.36 12.11 4.99
C GLY A 144 -10.80 10.65 5.07
N GLY A 145 -11.69 10.31 6.01
CA GLY A 145 -12.26 8.98 6.14
C GLY A 145 -13.25 8.58 5.03
N CYS A 146 -13.77 9.56 4.26
CA CYS A 146 -14.71 9.32 3.17
C CYS A 146 -14.01 9.14 1.81
N SER A 147 -12.68 9.08 1.79
CA SER A 147 -11.89 8.89 0.56
C SER A 147 -11.92 7.46 0.01
N GLY A 148 -12.34 6.47 0.81
CA GLY A 148 -12.28 5.06 0.46
C GLY A 148 -10.89 4.44 0.53
N LEU A 149 -9.88 5.15 1.03
CA LEU A 149 -8.50 4.68 1.09
C LEU A 149 -8.35 3.34 1.81
N HIS A 150 -9.05 3.15 2.94
CA HIS A 150 -8.99 1.90 3.70
C HIS A 150 -9.53 0.71 2.91
N PHE A 151 -10.67 0.88 2.25
CA PHE A 151 -11.26 -0.16 1.39
C PHE A 151 -10.33 -0.48 0.23
N LEU A 152 -9.73 0.55 -0.37
CA LEU A 152 -8.79 0.40 -1.48
C LEU A 152 -7.55 -0.40 -1.06
N ILE A 153 -6.87 -0.02 0.04
CA ILE A 153 -5.68 -0.71 0.54
C ILE A 153 -5.98 -2.19 0.80
N VAL A 154 -7.06 -2.49 1.53
CA VAL A 154 -7.43 -3.86 1.88
C VAL A 154 -7.79 -4.67 0.62
N ALA A 155 -8.58 -4.10 -0.29
CA ALA A 155 -8.97 -4.77 -1.53
C ALA A 155 -7.74 -5.08 -2.41
N LEU A 156 -6.82 -4.12 -2.56
CA LEU A 156 -5.59 -4.31 -3.33
C LEU A 156 -4.66 -5.33 -2.68
N ALA A 157 -4.49 -5.28 -1.35
CA ALA A 157 -3.68 -6.26 -0.63
C ALA A 157 -4.22 -7.69 -0.84
N ILE A 158 -5.54 -7.88 -0.72
CA ILE A 158 -6.19 -9.18 -0.96
C ILE A 158 -6.05 -9.61 -2.43
N ALA A 159 -6.23 -8.70 -3.39
CA ALA A 159 -6.11 -9.02 -4.82
C ALA A 159 -4.69 -9.46 -5.19
N VAL A 160 -3.66 -8.77 -4.67
CA VAL A 160 -2.26 -9.16 -4.88
C VAL A 160 -1.96 -10.51 -4.24
N LEU A 161 -2.43 -10.73 -3.00
CA LEU A 161 -2.26 -12.00 -2.29
C LEU A 161 -2.92 -13.16 -3.04
N TYR A 162 -4.16 -12.97 -3.50
CA TYR A 162 -4.93 -13.98 -4.23
C TYR A 162 -4.20 -14.37 -5.53
N GLY A 163 -3.79 -13.39 -6.34
CA GLY A 163 -3.05 -13.63 -7.58
C GLY A 163 -1.73 -14.36 -7.36
N GLU A 164 -1.05 -14.11 -6.22
CA GLU A 164 0.18 -14.85 -5.88
C GLU A 164 -0.10 -16.28 -5.44
N ILE A 165 -1.13 -16.49 -4.61
CA ILE A 165 -1.51 -17.82 -4.14
C ILE A 165 -1.90 -18.73 -5.32
N ASN A 166 -2.66 -18.21 -6.27
CA ASN A 166 -3.12 -18.95 -7.45
C ASN A 166 -2.05 -19.04 -8.56
N ARG A 167 -0.91 -18.40 -8.42
CA ARG A 167 0.14 -18.32 -9.45
C ARG A 167 -0.38 -17.79 -10.78
N ASP A 168 -1.28 -16.80 -10.71
CA ASP A 168 -1.86 -16.17 -11.88
C ASP A 168 -0.83 -15.50 -12.78
N THR A 169 -1.14 -15.41 -14.07
CA THR A 169 -0.32 -14.64 -15.01
C THR A 169 -0.33 -13.15 -14.64
N ALA A 170 0.69 -12.41 -15.05
CA ALA A 170 0.78 -10.97 -14.77
C ALA A 170 -0.47 -10.21 -15.26
N TRP A 171 -1.01 -10.62 -16.41
CA TRP A 171 -2.24 -10.02 -16.97
C TRP A 171 -3.48 -10.28 -16.13
N THR A 172 -3.68 -11.53 -15.66
CA THR A 172 -4.78 -11.89 -14.77
C THR A 172 -4.68 -11.14 -13.44
N ARG A 173 -3.48 -11.05 -12.87
CA ARG A 173 -3.22 -10.25 -11.65
C ARG A 173 -3.56 -8.77 -11.85
N ALA A 174 -3.12 -8.19 -12.96
CA ALA A 174 -3.43 -6.79 -13.28
C ALA A 174 -4.93 -6.55 -13.38
N ARG A 175 -5.67 -7.43 -14.07
CA ARG A 175 -7.15 -7.34 -14.16
C ARG A 175 -7.80 -7.45 -12.80
N LEU A 176 -7.35 -8.38 -11.96
CA LEU A 176 -7.88 -8.57 -10.60
C LEU A 176 -7.67 -7.33 -9.74
N VAL A 177 -6.45 -6.77 -9.77
CA VAL A 177 -6.09 -5.54 -9.04
C VAL A 177 -6.93 -4.36 -9.52
N MET A 178 -7.09 -4.18 -10.83
CA MET A 178 -7.93 -3.12 -11.41
C MET A 178 -9.40 -3.26 -11.01
N LEU A 179 -9.94 -4.49 -11.05
CA LEU A 179 -11.31 -4.77 -10.63
C LEU A 179 -11.49 -4.51 -9.13
N ALA A 180 -10.55 -4.95 -8.30
CA ALA A 180 -10.57 -4.71 -6.86
C ALA A 180 -10.54 -3.21 -6.54
N ALA A 181 -9.70 -2.44 -7.24
CA ALA A 181 -9.66 -0.98 -7.10
C ALA A 181 -10.99 -0.33 -7.48
N ALA A 182 -11.56 -0.71 -8.64
CA ALA A 182 -12.84 -0.17 -9.11
C ALA A 182 -13.97 -0.49 -8.13
N LEU A 183 -14.07 -1.74 -7.66
CA LEU A 183 -15.10 -2.14 -6.69
C LEU A 183 -14.92 -1.43 -5.35
N ALA A 184 -13.68 -1.29 -4.84
CA ALA A 184 -13.41 -0.58 -3.60
C ALA A 184 -13.87 0.89 -3.67
N MET A 185 -13.64 1.56 -4.81
CA MET A 185 -14.08 2.94 -5.01
C MET A 185 -15.60 3.04 -5.20
N LEU A 186 -16.25 2.07 -5.85
CA LEU A 186 -17.70 2.05 -6.05
C LEU A 186 -18.47 1.76 -4.76
N THR A 187 -17.91 0.97 -3.86
CA THR A 187 -18.54 0.60 -2.58
C THR A 187 -18.29 1.61 -1.48
N ASN A 188 -17.39 2.55 -1.70
CA ASN A 188 -17.13 3.65 -0.78
C ASN A 188 -18.25 4.68 -0.82
#